data_297f4c21b0d41cfeb74b367cb7a966ed
#
_entry.id   297f4c21b0d41cfeb74b367cb7a966ed
#
_cell.length_a   1.000
_cell.length_b   1.000
_cell.length_c   1.000
_cell.angle_alpha   90.00
_cell.angle_beta   90.00
_cell.angle_gamma   90.00
#
_symmetry.space_group_name_H-M   'P 1'
#
loop_
_entity.id
_entity.type
_entity.pdbx_description
1 polymer ?
#
loop_
_entity_poly.entity_id
_entity_poly.type
_entity_poly.pdbx_seq_one_letter_code
_entity_poly.pdbx_strand_id
1 'polypeptide(L)'
;MEPDGPEGVESDVGAFDAFYLAFSTALGGSDEPDMAGVRIGRYELLEEIGRGGMGAVYKARRADGAFEQVVAAKLLRRDLGTEALHAQLRNERQLLAHVDHPNIARLMDGGRAPDGRPFLVMEYVEGTPIDRYCQERGLNTDERLDLFLTVCEAVQHVHGHLVVHQDLKPRNILVTPGGRPVLLDFGIARLSELDVGVAEESPA
;
A
#
# COMPACT_ATOMS: atom_id res chain seq x y z
N MET A 1 43.28 23.29 -20.95
CA MET A 1 42.44 22.17 -21.46
C MET A 1 42.11 21.30 -20.25
N GLU A 2 41.04 21.74 -19.53
CA GLU A 2 40.53 21.02 -18.37
C GLU A 2 39.59 19.95 -18.86
N PRO A 3 39.53 18.74 -18.22
CA PRO A 3 38.55 17.73 -18.58
C PRO A 3 37.24 17.99 -17.85
N ASP A 4 36.16 18.02 -18.63
CA ASP A 4 34.78 17.98 -18.17
C ASP A 4 34.56 16.84 -17.17
N GLY A 5 34.03 17.20 -16.00
CA GLY A 5 33.50 16.25 -15.02
C GLY A 5 32.14 15.70 -15.47
N PRO A 6 31.77 14.51 -15.06
CA PRO A 6 30.50 13.93 -15.44
C PRO A 6 29.34 14.69 -14.79
N GLU A 7 28.42 15.15 -15.64
CA GLU A 7 27.13 15.71 -15.23
C GLU A 7 26.37 14.71 -14.35
N GLY A 8 25.90 15.21 -13.21
CA GLY A 8 25.16 14.43 -12.24
C GLY A 8 23.86 13.89 -12.82
N VAL A 9 23.67 12.60 -12.66
CA VAL A 9 22.37 11.94 -12.80
C VAL A 9 21.53 12.44 -11.62
N GLU A 10 20.73 13.49 -11.83
CA GLU A 10 19.66 13.85 -10.93
C GLU A 10 18.66 12.68 -10.92
N SER A 11 18.63 12.00 -9.78
CA SER A 11 17.72 10.88 -9.52
C SER A 11 16.26 11.37 -9.65
N ASP A 12 15.53 10.75 -10.55
CA ASP A 12 14.10 10.96 -10.87
C ASP A 12 13.15 10.49 -9.72
N VAL A 13 13.53 10.76 -8.49
CA VAL A 13 12.75 10.47 -7.26
C VAL A 13 11.56 11.41 -7.14
N GLY A 14 11.63 12.62 -7.72
CA GLY A 14 10.60 13.65 -7.57
C GLY A 14 9.30 13.42 -8.35
N ALA A 15 9.30 12.60 -9.40
CA ALA A 15 8.11 12.40 -10.23
C ALA A 15 7.07 11.46 -9.58
N PHE A 16 7.52 10.48 -8.82
CA PHE A 16 6.66 9.56 -8.06
C PHE A 16 5.99 10.28 -6.89
N ASP A 17 6.74 11.10 -6.16
CA ASP A 17 6.27 11.88 -5.02
C ASP A 17 5.24 12.94 -5.45
N ALA A 18 5.45 13.62 -6.57
CA ALA A 18 4.54 14.63 -7.10
C ALA A 18 3.19 14.05 -7.56
N PHE A 19 3.17 12.85 -8.13
CA PHE A 19 1.94 12.19 -8.56
C PHE A 19 1.12 11.71 -7.35
N TYR A 20 1.77 11.12 -6.35
CA TYR A 20 1.11 10.67 -5.12
C TYR A 20 0.54 11.84 -4.32
N LEU A 21 1.27 12.96 -4.25
CA LEU A 21 0.83 14.19 -3.57
C LEU A 21 -0.36 14.85 -4.28
N ALA A 22 -0.33 14.98 -5.61
CA ALA A 22 -1.43 15.56 -6.38
C ALA A 22 -2.71 14.73 -6.29
N PHE A 23 -2.58 13.41 -6.20
CA PHE A 23 -3.70 12.49 -6.08
C PHE A 23 -4.33 12.51 -4.67
N SER A 24 -3.52 12.62 -3.61
CA SER A 24 -4.02 12.71 -2.23
C SER A 24 -4.85 13.97 -1.98
N THR A 25 -4.48 15.08 -2.61
CA THR A 25 -5.19 16.36 -2.52
C THR A 25 -6.55 16.33 -3.21
N ALA A 26 -6.73 15.53 -4.27
CA ALA A 26 -7.97 15.43 -5.03
C ALA A 26 -9.10 14.65 -4.34
N LEU A 27 -8.81 13.89 -3.27
CA LEU A 27 -9.78 13.03 -2.56
C LEU A 27 -10.18 13.54 -1.16
N GLY A 28 -10.05 14.85 -0.88
CA GLY A 28 -10.44 15.46 0.38
C GLY A 28 -9.53 15.03 1.52
N GLY A 29 -8.49 15.81 1.77
CA GLY A 29 -7.54 15.56 2.85
C GLY A 29 -8.28 15.48 4.19
N SER A 30 -8.12 14.39 4.91
CA SER A 30 -8.37 14.37 6.33
C SER A 30 -7.34 15.31 6.98
N ASP A 31 -7.78 16.17 7.91
CA ASP A 31 -6.94 17.06 8.74
C ASP A 31 -6.01 16.27 9.72
N GLU A 32 -5.63 15.06 9.35
CA GLU A 32 -4.75 14.24 10.18
C GLU A 32 -3.30 14.71 10.02
N PRO A 33 -2.59 14.94 11.14
CA PRO A 33 -1.22 15.44 11.11
C PRO A 33 -0.28 14.45 10.43
N ASP A 34 0.75 14.97 9.77
CA ASP A 34 1.86 14.18 9.28
C ASP A 34 2.55 13.47 10.45
N MET A 35 2.79 12.18 10.28
CA MET A 35 3.40 11.31 11.27
C MET A 35 4.86 10.96 10.92
N ALA A 36 5.48 11.65 9.98
CA ALA A 36 6.91 11.48 9.69
C ALA A 36 7.76 11.67 10.96
N GLY A 37 8.75 10.81 11.17
CA GLY A 37 9.58 10.77 12.38
C GLY A 37 8.95 10.07 13.59
N VAL A 38 7.67 9.70 13.53
CA VAL A 38 7.00 8.99 14.62
C VAL A 38 7.34 7.51 14.59
N ARG A 39 7.56 6.92 15.76
CA ARG A 39 7.78 5.48 15.90
C ARG A 39 6.47 4.76 16.19
N ILE A 40 6.15 3.76 15.34
CA ILE A 40 5.01 2.86 15.50
C ILE A 40 5.52 1.42 15.66
N GLY A 41 5.29 0.82 16.82
CA GLY A 41 5.87 -0.49 17.16
C GLY A 41 7.40 -0.47 17.02
N ARG A 42 7.94 -1.32 16.15
CA ARG A 42 9.37 -1.41 15.85
C ARG A 42 9.80 -0.60 14.62
N TYR A 43 8.93 0.21 14.03
CA TYR A 43 9.17 0.95 12.80
C TYR A 43 9.15 2.45 13.05
N GLU A 44 10.00 3.19 12.35
CA GLU A 44 10.03 4.65 12.30
C GLU A 44 9.49 5.09 10.93
N LEU A 45 8.47 5.93 10.94
CA LEU A 45 7.89 6.51 9.73
C LEU A 45 8.85 7.55 9.16
N LEU A 46 9.20 7.47 7.88
CA LEU A 46 10.17 8.36 7.24
C LEU A 46 9.45 9.49 6.49
N GLU A 47 8.64 9.12 5.53
CA GLU A 47 7.94 10.05 4.63
C GLU A 47 6.58 9.48 4.24
N GLU A 48 5.59 10.33 4.06
CA GLU A 48 4.29 9.93 3.53
C GLU A 48 4.42 9.68 2.03
N ILE A 49 4.11 8.46 1.60
CA ILE A 49 4.13 8.05 0.20
C ILE A 49 2.73 7.91 -0.39
N GLY A 50 1.68 8.09 0.41
CA GLY A 50 0.32 8.04 -0.08
C GLY A 50 -0.72 8.32 0.99
N ARG A 51 -1.85 8.92 0.57
CA ARG A 51 -3.01 9.19 1.44
C ARG A 51 -4.30 8.87 0.71
N GLY A 52 -5.28 8.33 1.42
CA GLY A 52 -6.58 7.99 0.85
C GLY A 52 -7.68 7.93 1.90
N GLY A 53 -8.87 7.53 1.50
CA GLY A 53 -10.06 7.46 2.38
C GLY A 53 -9.87 6.57 3.61
N MET A 54 -8.96 5.61 3.57
CA MET A 54 -8.70 4.67 4.67
C MET A 54 -7.52 5.06 5.56
N GLY A 55 -6.76 6.10 5.24
CA GLY A 55 -5.59 6.54 5.99
C GLY A 55 -4.41 6.92 5.11
N ALA A 56 -3.23 6.98 5.71
CA ALA A 56 -1.99 7.35 5.06
C ALA A 56 -0.99 6.18 5.01
N VAL A 57 -0.21 6.11 3.94
CA VAL A 57 0.88 5.13 3.77
C VAL A 57 2.19 5.87 3.87
N TYR A 58 3.09 5.34 4.68
CA TYR A 58 4.42 5.88 4.91
C TYR A 58 5.48 4.89 4.44
N LYS A 59 6.52 5.38 3.81
CA LYS A 59 7.79 4.67 3.78
C LYS A 59 8.34 4.67 5.21
N ALA A 60 8.76 3.54 5.68
CA ALA A 60 9.21 3.38 7.05
C ALA A 60 10.46 2.50 7.10
N ARG A 61 11.22 2.62 8.18
CA ARG A 61 12.36 1.73 8.43
C ARG A 61 12.18 0.99 9.74
N ARG A 62 12.72 -0.21 9.80
CA ARG A 62 12.83 -0.94 11.05
C ARG A 62 13.81 -0.25 11.97
N ALA A 63 13.44 -0.02 13.23
CA ALA A 63 14.18 0.80 14.20
C ALA A 63 14.42 0.09 15.54
N ASP A 64 14.31 -1.25 15.59
CA ASP A 64 14.58 -2.06 16.80
C ASP A 64 16.05 -2.54 16.88
N GLY A 65 16.89 -2.18 15.92
CA GLY A 65 18.32 -2.53 15.89
C GLY A 65 18.61 -3.97 15.44
N ALA A 66 17.60 -4.76 15.06
CA ALA A 66 17.81 -6.15 14.67
C ALA A 66 18.51 -6.27 13.29
N PHE A 67 18.03 -5.54 12.30
CA PHE A 67 18.60 -5.39 10.96
C PHE A 67 17.92 -4.23 10.22
N GLU A 68 18.58 -3.70 9.20
CA GLU A 68 18.02 -2.63 8.37
C GLU A 68 16.98 -3.21 7.41
N GLN A 69 15.81 -2.58 7.39
CA GLN A 69 14.72 -2.95 6.49
C GLN A 69 13.83 -1.75 6.21
N VAL A 70 13.60 -1.48 4.92
CA VAL A 70 12.62 -0.51 4.46
C VAL A 70 11.31 -1.24 4.21
N VAL A 71 10.22 -0.65 4.67
CA VAL A 71 8.85 -1.20 4.59
C VAL A 71 7.85 -0.10 4.22
N ALA A 72 6.67 -0.48 3.78
CA ALA A 72 5.51 0.41 3.69
C ALA A 72 4.64 0.22 4.95
N ALA A 73 4.32 1.31 5.63
CA ALA A 73 3.48 1.31 6.82
C ALA A 73 2.18 2.06 6.54
N LYS A 74 1.05 1.36 6.48
CA LYS A 74 -0.29 1.93 6.30
C LYS A 74 -0.90 2.21 7.66
N LEU A 75 -1.06 3.50 7.99
CA LEU A 75 -1.69 3.97 9.20
C LEU A 75 -3.16 4.28 8.91
N LEU A 76 -4.07 3.56 9.55
CA LEU A 76 -5.50 3.72 9.32
C LEU A 76 -6.05 4.95 10.04
N ARG A 77 -7.17 5.50 9.56
CA ARG A 77 -7.84 6.66 10.17
C ARG A 77 -8.36 6.32 11.57
N ARG A 78 -8.47 7.36 12.41
CA ARG A 78 -8.95 7.23 13.81
C ARG A 78 -10.41 6.78 13.90
N ASP A 79 -11.25 7.27 13.02
CA ASP A 79 -12.69 6.94 12.96
C ASP A 79 -12.97 5.48 12.58
N LEU A 80 -11.97 4.79 11.99
CA LEU A 80 -12.02 3.36 11.71
C LEU A 80 -11.57 2.50 12.90
N GLY A 81 -11.31 3.09 14.08
CA GLY A 81 -10.73 2.43 15.26
C GLY A 81 -11.71 1.65 16.12
N THR A 82 -12.77 1.01 15.58
CA THR A 82 -13.69 0.18 16.36
C THR A 82 -13.04 -1.16 16.76
N GLU A 83 -13.45 -1.73 17.91
CA GLU A 83 -12.99 -3.07 18.35
C GLU A 83 -13.36 -4.17 17.34
N ALA A 84 -14.50 -4.04 16.69
CA ALA A 84 -14.94 -4.94 15.63
C ALA A 84 -13.95 -4.94 14.46
N LEU A 85 -13.56 -3.75 13.96
CA LEU A 85 -12.56 -3.61 12.91
C LEU A 85 -11.19 -4.15 13.35
N HIS A 86 -10.80 -3.94 14.61
CA HIS A 86 -9.55 -4.49 15.13
C HIS A 86 -9.55 -6.03 15.16
N ALA A 87 -10.68 -6.65 15.53
CA ALA A 87 -10.82 -8.11 15.49
C ALA A 87 -10.72 -8.63 14.06
N GLN A 88 -11.40 -7.95 13.14
CA GLN A 88 -11.40 -8.28 11.72
C GLN A 88 -10.01 -8.14 11.10
N LEU A 89 -9.31 -7.02 11.35
CA LEU A 89 -7.93 -6.81 10.91
C LEU A 89 -6.98 -7.90 11.46
N ARG A 90 -7.19 -8.38 12.69
CA ARG A 90 -6.40 -9.49 13.24
C ARG A 90 -6.62 -10.78 12.47
N ASN A 91 -7.87 -11.12 12.17
CA ASN A 91 -8.21 -12.36 11.45
C ASN A 91 -7.68 -12.32 10.00
N GLU A 92 -7.86 -11.20 9.33
CA GLU A 92 -7.42 -11.03 7.94
C GLU A 92 -5.90 -11.00 7.81
N ARG A 93 -5.20 -10.40 8.80
CA ARG A 93 -3.74 -10.50 8.90
C ARG A 93 -3.25 -11.94 8.96
N GLN A 94 -3.94 -12.81 9.68
CA GLN A 94 -3.56 -14.23 9.74
C GLN A 94 -3.74 -14.91 8.40
N LEU A 95 -4.78 -14.60 7.65
CA LEU A 95 -5.00 -15.13 6.30
C LEU A 95 -3.95 -14.60 5.32
N LEU A 96 -3.72 -13.29 5.31
CA LEU A 96 -2.74 -12.66 4.41
C LEU A 96 -1.30 -12.99 4.75
N ALA A 97 -0.98 -13.29 6.00
CA ALA A 97 0.38 -13.71 6.39
C ALA A 97 0.80 -15.06 5.76
N HIS A 98 -0.15 -15.84 5.26
CA HIS A 98 0.10 -17.11 4.55
C HIS A 98 0.16 -16.94 3.02
N VAL A 99 -0.17 -15.75 2.51
CA VAL A 99 -0.07 -15.46 1.07
C VAL A 99 1.37 -15.08 0.75
N ASP A 100 2.10 -15.99 0.15
CA ASP A 100 3.46 -15.75 -0.35
C ASP A 100 3.48 -15.96 -1.86
N HIS A 101 3.62 -14.85 -2.60
CA HIS A 101 3.63 -14.86 -4.06
C HIS A 101 4.51 -13.71 -4.58
N PRO A 102 5.35 -13.91 -5.61
CA PRO A 102 6.29 -12.88 -6.07
C PRO A 102 5.62 -11.60 -6.59
N ASN A 103 4.36 -11.69 -7.02
CA ASN A 103 3.59 -10.57 -7.56
C ASN A 103 2.58 -10.00 -6.54
N ILE A 104 2.76 -10.26 -5.25
CA ILE A 104 1.94 -9.74 -4.16
C ILE A 104 2.86 -9.16 -3.08
N ALA A 105 2.63 -7.91 -2.68
CA ALA A 105 3.36 -7.31 -1.57
C ALA A 105 3.01 -8.03 -0.26
N ARG A 106 4.02 -8.60 0.38
CA ARG A 106 3.84 -9.42 1.59
C ARG A 106 3.45 -8.55 2.79
N LEU A 107 2.43 -8.97 3.53
CA LEU A 107 2.12 -8.41 4.84
C LEU A 107 3.13 -8.95 5.87
N MET A 108 3.83 -8.05 6.56
CA MET A 108 4.95 -8.39 7.43
C MET A 108 4.63 -8.24 8.92
N ASP A 109 3.83 -7.22 9.27
CA ASP A 109 3.53 -6.88 10.66
C ASP A 109 2.26 -6.02 10.75
N GLY A 110 1.88 -5.67 11.98
CA GLY A 110 0.84 -4.69 12.23
C GLY A 110 0.56 -4.58 13.73
N GLY A 111 -0.06 -3.49 14.11
CA GLY A 111 -0.29 -3.18 15.50
C GLY A 111 -1.12 -1.94 15.72
N ARG A 112 -0.91 -1.29 16.86
CA ARG A 112 -1.48 0.03 17.20
C ARG A 112 -0.35 1.05 17.33
N ALA A 113 -0.53 2.21 16.74
CA ALA A 113 0.32 3.37 16.90
C ALA A 113 0.13 3.97 18.33
N PRO A 114 1.04 4.85 18.80
CA PRO A 114 0.92 5.49 20.11
C PRO A 114 -0.38 6.25 20.33
N ASP A 115 -1.00 6.75 19.27
CA ASP A 115 -2.29 7.46 19.28
C ASP A 115 -3.51 6.54 19.18
N GLY A 116 -3.29 5.22 19.24
CA GLY A 116 -4.34 4.18 19.21
C GLY A 116 -4.75 3.71 17.82
N ARG A 117 -4.33 4.39 16.74
CA ARG A 117 -4.68 4.00 15.37
C ARG A 117 -4.10 2.63 15.01
N PRO A 118 -4.85 1.80 14.29
CA PRO A 118 -4.30 0.57 13.75
C PRO A 118 -3.31 0.89 12.61
N PHE A 119 -2.26 0.07 12.51
CA PHE A 119 -1.36 0.12 11.36
C PHE A 119 -1.06 -1.28 10.83
N LEU A 120 -0.72 -1.33 9.56
CA LEU A 120 -0.24 -2.51 8.85
C LEU A 120 1.14 -2.20 8.27
N VAL A 121 2.00 -3.20 8.28
CA VAL A 121 3.35 -3.11 7.69
C VAL A 121 3.47 -4.15 6.59
N MET A 122 3.87 -3.71 5.42
CA MET A 122 4.00 -4.54 4.23
C MET A 122 5.34 -4.29 3.54
N GLU A 123 5.68 -5.17 2.63
CA GLU A 123 6.83 -5.00 1.75
C GLU A 123 6.77 -3.64 1.04
N TYR A 124 7.88 -2.90 1.09
CA TYR A 124 8.01 -1.68 0.29
C TYR A 124 8.37 -2.06 -1.13
N VAL A 125 7.49 -1.75 -2.06
CA VAL A 125 7.68 -2.02 -3.48
C VAL A 125 8.04 -0.72 -4.18
N GLU A 126 9.26 -0.64 -4.70
CA GLU A 126 9.66 0.43 -5.60
C GLU A 126 9.13 0.12 -7.00
N GLY A 127 8.29 1.01 -7.53
CA GLY A 127 7.65 0.79 -8.83
C GLY A 127 6.71 1.92 -9.24
N THR A 128 6.24 1.85 -10.48
CA THR A 128 5.31 2.79 -11.10
C THR A 128 3.92 2.14 -11.22
N PRO A 129 2.80 2.84 -10.97
CA PRO A 129 1.46 2.33 -11.25
C PRO A 129 1.35 1.76 -12.66
N ILE A 130 0.68 0.61 -12.80
CA ILE A 130 0.70 -0.18 -14.04
C ILE A 130 0.19 0.60 -15.27
N ASP A 131 -0.82 1.43 -15.11
CA ASP A 131 -1.34 2.29 -16.17
C ASP A 131 -0.31 3.31 -16.64
N ARG A 132 0.35 3.97 -15.71
CA ARG A 132 1.42 4.92 -15.97
C ARG A 132 2.65 4.23 -16.58
N TYR A 133 3.07 3.09 -16.03
CA TYR A 133 4.16 2.30 -16.58
C TYR A 133 3.92 1.94 -18.05
N CYS A 134 2.72 1.46 -18.38
CA CYS A 134 2.34 1.14 -19.76
C CYS A 134 2.40 2.36 -20.69
N GLN A 135 1.99 3.52 -20.18
CA GLN A 135 1.99 4.77 -20.94
C GLN A 135 3.43 5.29 -21.16
N GLU A 136 4.22 5.39 -20.09
CA GLU A 136 5.60 5.90 -20.13
C GLU A 136 6.53 5.03 -21.00
N ARG A 137 6.31 3.72 -20.98
CA ARG A 137 7.08 2.77 -21.80
C ARG A 137 6.52 2.59 -23.21
N GLY A 138 5.37 3.19 -23.54
CA GLY A 138 4.74 3.05 -24.85
C GLY A 138 4.36 1.62 -25.19
N LEU A 139 3.97 0.81 -24.16
CA LEU A 139 3.68 -0.61 -24.35
C LEU A 139 2.53 -0.82 -25.34
N ASN A 140 2.71 -1.75 -26.27
CA ASN A 140 1.67 -2.19 -27.19
C ASN A 140 0.63 -3.07 -26.47
N THR A 141 -0.41 -3.51 -27.20
CA THR A 141 -1.52 -4.27 -26.61
C THR A 141 -1.07 -5.63 -26.06
N ASP A 142 -0.20 -6.33 -26.76
CA ASP A 142 0.26 -7.66 -26.34
C ASP A 142 1.11 -7.57 -25.06
N GLU A 143 2.02 -6.60 -24.98
CA GLU A 143 2.82 -6.33 -23.77
C GLU A 143 1.96 -5.95 -22.55
N ARG A 144 0.87 -5.19 -22.77
CA ARG A 144 -0.09 -4.88 -21.68
C ARG A 144 -0.87 -6.11 -21.25
N LEU A 145 -1.24 -6.98 -22.20
CA LEU A 145 -1.91 -8.24 -21.89
C LEU A 145 -1.02 -9.19 -21.09
N ASP A 146 0.27 -9.27 -21.39
CA ASP A 146 1.23 -10.08 -20.62
C ASP A 146 1.34 -9.61 -19.16
N LEU A 147 1.43 -8.30 -18.95
CA LEU A 147 1.38 -7.73 -17.57
C LEU A 147 0.06 -8.05 -16.88
N PHE A 148 -1.06 -7.92 -17.60
CA PHE A 148 -2.39 -8.19 -17.04
C PHE A 148 -2.59 -9.67 -16.70
N LEU A 149 -2.10 -10.59 -17.52
CA LEU A 149 -2.11 -12.04 -17.21
C LEU A 149 -1.35 -12.35 -15.92
N THR A 150 -0.17 -11.73 -15.73
CA THR A 150 0.61 -11.90 -14.49
C THR A 150 -0.17 -11.39 -13.26
N VAL A 151 -0.90 -10.28 -13.41
CA VAL A 151 -1.79 -9.78 -12.34
C VAL A 151 -2.94 -10.74 -12.07
N CYS A 152 -3.55 -11.33 -13.12
CA CYS A 152 -4.61 -12.32 -12.98
C CYS A 152 -4.14 -13.57 -12.21
N GLU A 153 -2.92 -14.05 -12.48
CA GLU A 153 -2.30 -15.16 -11.74
C GLU A 153 -2.14 -14.84 -10.24
N ALA A 154 -1.68 -13.63 -9.92
CA ALA A 154 -1.58 -13.17 -8.54
C ALA A 154 -2.95 -13.11 -7.84
N VAL A 155 -3.98 -12.59 -8.53
CA VAL A 155 -5.36 -12.52 -8.02
C VAL A 155 -5.93 -13.92 -7.84
N GLN A 156 -5.72 -14.84 -8.80
CA GLN A 156 -6.14 -16.23 -8.69
C GLN A 156 -5.50 -16.94 -7.49
N HIS A 157 -4.21 -16.68 -7.24
CA HIS A 157 -3.52 -17.22 -6.07
C HIS A 157 -4.19 -16.79 -4.77
N VAL A 158 -4.54 -15.52 -4.63
CA VAL A 158 -5.25 -14.97 -3.45
C VAL A 158 -6.63 -15.59 -3.29
N HIS A 159 -7.39 -15.71 -4.38
CA HIS A 159 -8.70 -16.36 -4.36
C HIS A 159 -8.63 -17.82 -3.93
N GLY A 160 -7.54 -18.53 -4.27
CA GLY A 160 -7.27 -19.89 -3.78
C GLY A 160 -7.11 -19.98 -2.26
N HIS A 161 -6.77 -18.87 -1.60
CA HIS A 161 -6.72 -18.74 -0.13
C HIS A 161 -8.00 -18.17 0.47
N LEU A 162 -9.10 -18.12 -0.30
CA LEU A 162 -10.40 -17.57 0.09
C LEU A 162 -10.35 -16.08 0.49
N VAL A 163 -9.37 -15.34 -0.02
CA VAL A 163 -9.23 -13.91 0.18
C VAL A 163 -9.63 -13.18 -1.10
N VAL A 164 -10.41 -12.11 -0.97
CA VAL A 164 -10.81 -11.23 -2.08
C VAL A 164 -10.16 -9.87 -1.90
N HIS A 165 -9.55 -9.34 -2.95
CA HIS A 165 -8.80 -8.07 -2.89
C HIS A 165 -9.68 -6.85 -2.60
N GLN A 166 -10.91 -6.81 -3.09
CA GLN A 166 -11.96 -5.78 -2.90
C GLN A 166 -11.64 -4.35 -3.39
N ASP A 167 -10.38 -3.99 -3.62
CA ASP A 167 -9.97 -2.66 -4.12
C ASP A 167 -8.97 -2.75 -5.28
N LEU A 168 -9.21 -3.67 -6.22
CA LEU A 168 -8.35 -3.85 -7.39
C LEU A 168 -8.49 -2.67 -8.35
N LYS A 169 -7.41 -1.92 -8.55
CA LYS A 169 -7.34 -0.74 -9.43
C LYS A 169 -5.89 -0.49 -9.84
N PRO A 170 -5.63 0.23 -10.95
CA PRO A 170 -4.27 0.40 -11.48
C PRO A 170 -3.25 0.91 -10.45
N ARG A 171 -3.64 1.84 -9.58
CA ARG A 171 -2.75 2.39 -8.53
C ARG A 171 -2.36 1.39 -7.43
N ASN A 172 -3.10 0.30 -7.29
CA ASN A 172 -2.78 -0.79 -6.35
C ASN A 172 -1.96 -1.90 -7.04
N ILE A 173 -1.45 -1.64 -8.24
CA ILE A 173 -0.56 -2.54 -8.98
C ILE A 173 0.66 -1.73 -9.39
N LEU A 174 1.80 -1.95 -8.73
CA LEU A 174 3.06 -1.32 -9.11
C LEU A 174 3.86 -2.25 -10.02
N VAL A 175 4.45 -1.67 -11.07
CA VAL A 175 5.43 -2.39 -11.89
C VAL A 175 6.81 -1.93 -11.50
N THR A 176 7.64 -2.86 -11.04
CA THR A 176 9.02 -2.59 -10.63
C THR A 176 9.88 -2.15 -11.82
N PRO A 177 11.07 -1.54 -11.61
CA PRO A 177 12.00 -1.21 -12.70
C PRO A 177 12.36 -2.41 -13.58
N GLY A 178 12.34 -3.63 -13.02
CA GLY A 178 12.56 -4.89 -13.74
C GLY A 178 11.34 -5.41 -14.51
N GLY A 179 10.23 -4.66 -14.60
CA GLY A 179 9.04 -5.04 -15.36
C GLY A 179 8.09 -6.03 -14.64
N ARG A 180 8.31 -6.31 -13.37
CA ARG A 180 7.48 -7.24 -12.58
C ARG A 180 6.30 -6.49 -11.95
N PRO A 181 5.03 -6.82 -12.28
CA PRO A 181 3.88 -6.25 -11.58
C PRO A 181 3.75 -6.83 -10.16
N VAL A 182 3.41 -6.00 -9.19
CA VAL A 182 3.19 -6.38 -7.81
C VAL A 182 1.88 -5.78 -7.33
N LEU A 183 0.99 -6.64 -6.84
CA LEU A 183 -0.30 -6.28 -6.28
C LEU A 183 -0.11 -5.79 -4.83
N LEU A 184 -0.63 -4.60 -4.55
CA LEU A 184 -0.58 -3.97 -3.24
C LEU A 184 -1.96 -3.98 -2.58
N ASP A 185 -1.96 -3.78 -1.27
CA ASP A 185 -3.07 -3.24 -0.48
C ASP A 185 -4.43 -3.92 -0.71
N PHE A 186 -4.58 -5.11 -0.16
CA PHE A 186 -5.88 -5.76 -0.05
C PHE A 186 -6.85 -4.84 0.69
N GLY A 187 -8.08 -4.70 0.21
CA GLY A 187 -9.09 -3.77 0.73
C GLY A 187 -9.59 -4.10 2.14
N ILE A 188 -8.68 -4.41 3.05
CA ILE A 188 -8.89 -4.86 4.44
C ILE A 188 -9.88 -4.00 5.21
N ALA A 189 -10.03 -2.74 4.87
CA ALA A 189 -10.92 -1.81 5.58
C ALA A 189 -12.32 -1.66 4.94
N ARG A 190 -12.59 -2.23 3.76
CA ARG A 190 -13.93 -2.15 3.12
C ARG A 190 -14.97 -3.08 3.74
N LEU A 191 -14.54 -4.11 4.43
CA LEU A 191 -15.45 -5.03 5.14
C LEU A 191 -16.19 -4.35 6.29
N SER A 192 -15.64 -3.26 6.86
CA SER A 192 -16.33 -2.49 7.90
C SER A 192 -17.53 -1.69 7.40
N GLU A 193 -17.62 -1.39 6.10
CA GLU A 193 -18.76 -0.67 5.52
C GLU A 193 -19.96 -1.58 5.27
N LEU A 194 -19.76 -2.89 5.14
CA LEU A 194 -20.83 -3.86 4.90
C LEU A 194 -21.56 -4.29 6.18
N ASP A 195 -20.90 -4.25 7.34
CA ASP A 195 -21.52 -4.65 8.63
C ASP A 195 -22.32 -3.52 9.30
N VAL A 196 -22.13 -2.26 8.89
CA VAL A 196 -22.90 -1.13 9.47
C VAL A 196 -24.32 -1.02 8.90
N GLY A 197 -24.61 -1.71 7.79
CA GLY A 197 -25.90 -1.66 7.08
C GLY A 197 -26.97 -2.65 7.56
N VAL A 198 -26.70 -3.54 8.51
CA VAL A 198 -27.63 -4.64 8.88
C VAL A 198 -28.24 -4.51 10.29
N ALA A 199 -27.93 -3.43 11.02
CA ALA A 199 -28.40 -3.27 12.40
C ALA A 199 -29.46 -2.17 12.56
N GLU A 200 -30.50 -2.10 11.69
CA GLU A 200 -31.73 -1.37 11.98
C GLU A 200 -32.91 -1.97 11.18
N GLU A 201 -33.39 -3.13 11.61
CA GLU A 201 -34.81 -3.48 11.49
C GLU A 201 -35.20 -4.30 12.72
N SER A 202 -35.61 -3.59 13.77
CA SER A 202 -36.35 -4.16 14.89
C SER A 202 -37.83 -4.10 14.54
N PRO A 203 -38.57 -5.21 14.44
CA PRO A 203 -40.01 -5.14 14.29
C PRO A 203 -40.66 -4.81 15.60
N ALA A 204 -41.63 -3.90 15.53
CA ALA A 204 -42.59 -3.57 16.58
C ALA A 204 -43.51 -4.73 16.91
#